data_794f77280059b28e2382a1645194336b
#
_entry.id   794f77280059b28e2382a1645194336b
#
_cell.length_a   1.000
_cell.length_b   1.000
_cell.length_c   1.000
_cell.angle_alpha   90.00
_cell.angle_beta   90.00
_cell.angle_gamma   90.00
#
_symmetry.space_group_name_H-M   'P 1'
#
loop_
_entity.id
_entity.type
_entity.pdbx_description
1 polymer ?
#
loop_
_entity_poly.entity_id
_entity_poly.type
_entity_poly.pdbx_seq_one_letter_code
_entity_poly.pdbx_strand_id
1 'polypeptide(L)'
;MTQGSKPVTVGITGGSASGKTTIAKALAEELSPFSSVILHQDSYFKDWSRYPPEVREKVVTANHPNAICWEALIGHIEQLVARQPIETPISGTRAGARGDQPAIVQPGDLVIVEGHLILWNETLRNLMDVKLFVDVDPHERVLRRLLRDVGERGGDLQRAVAWYRKDVIPNFSVYTEPCKQYADLILPFQQGNPVAVRMIAAGIRERIVSRRDVENRIDN
;
A
#
# COMPACT_ATOMS: atom_id res chain seq x y z
N MET A 1 -8.46 23.06 20.84
CA MET A 1 -7.42 22.30 20.13
C MET A 1 -7.84 22.32 18.67
N THR A 2 -7.18 23.11 17.85
CA THR A 2 -7.43 23.16 16.40
C THR A 2 -7.18 21.76 15.84
N GLN A 3 -8.24 21.11 15.38
CA GLN A 3 -8.12 19.87 14.60
C GLN A 3 -7.36 20.27 13.34
N GLY A 4 -6.15 19.74 13.15
CA GLY A 4 -5.37 20.03 11.94
C GLY A 4 -6.09 19.55 10.67
N SER A 5 -5.78 20.17 9.52
CA SER A 5 -6.46 19.92 8.24
C SER A 5 -6.52 18.43 7.88
N LYS A 6 -7.60 18.03 7.22
CA LYS A 6 -7.78 16.66 6.74
C LYS A 6 -6.54 16.22 5.93
N PRO A 7 -5.90 15.09 6.26
CA PRO A 7 -4.74 14.57 5.51
C PRO A 7 -5.05 14.38 4.03
N VAL A 8 -4.03 14.53 3.19
CA VAL A 8 -4.11 14.06 1.80
C VAL A 8 -3.86 12.55 1.79
N THR A 9 -4.68 11.80 1.06
CA THR A 9 -4.58 10.35 0.96
C THR A 9 -4.11 9.91 -0.41
N VAL A 10 -3.10 9.05 -0.46
CA VAL A 10 -2.49 8.55 -1.70
C VAL A 10 -2.53 7.03 -1.71
N GLY A 11 -3.18 6.45 -2.71
CA GLY A 11 -3.19 5.02 -2.96
C GLY A 11 -2.18 4.64 -4.04
N ILE A 12 -1.27 3.69 -3.75
CA ILE A 12 -0.26 3.22 -4.68
C ILE A 12 -0.46 1.73 -4.95
N THR A 13 -0.83 1.39 -6.17
CA THR A 13 -1.03 0.01 -6.62
C THR A 13 -0.03 -0.39 -7.71
N GLY A 14 0.08 -1.68 -7.97
CA GLY A 14 0.97 -2.27 -8.98
C GLY A 14 1.40 -3.67 -8.60
N GLY A 15 1.92 -4.43 -9.53
CA GLY A 15 2.32 -5.83 -9.30
C GLY A 15 3.39 -5.99 -8.22
N SER A 16 3.55 -7.21 -7.73
CA SER A 16 4.65 -7.51 -6.81
C SER A 16 5.99 -7.17 -7.46
N ALA A 17 6.91 -6.60 -6.68
CA ALA A 17 8.23 -6.12 -7.11
C ALA A 17 8.21 -4.99 -8.16
N SER A 18 7.10 -4.24 -8.29
CA SER A 18 7.04 -3.06 -9.15
C SER A 18 7.69 -1.80 -8.56
N GLY A 19 8.06 -1.78 -7.28
CA GLY A 19 8.70 -0.64 -6.63
C GLY A 19 7.73 0.31 -5.89
N LYS A 20 6.51 -0.11 -5.60
CA LYS A 20 5.52 0.69 -4.85
C LYS A 20 6.06 1.28 -3.55
N THR A 21 6.68 0.45 -2.73
CA THR A 21 7.27 0.86 -1.45
C THR A 21 8.39 1.89 -1.65
N THR A 22 9.18 1.75 -2.73
CA THR A 22 10.22 2.72 -3.08
C THR A 22 9.61 4.07 -3.43
N ILE A 23 8.55 4.08 -4.25
CA ILE A 23 7.81 5.31 -4.59
C ILE A 23 7.17 5.94 -3.34
N ALA A 24 6.53 5.13 -2.49
CA ALA A 24 5.90 5.62 -1.26
C ALA A 24 6.92 6.35 -0.36
N LYS A 25 8.10 5.76 -0.17
CA LYS A 25 9.19 6.37 0.61
C LYS A 25 9.72 7.64 -0.06
N ALA A 26 9.99 7.60 -1.36
CA ALA A 26 10.48 8.75 -2.10
C ALA A 26 9.49 9.93 -2.08
N LEU A 27 8.18 9.68 -2.17
CA LEU A 27 7.16 10.72 -2.01
C LEU A 27 7.15 11.30 -0.60
N ALA A 28 7.27 10.48 0.44
CA ALA A 28 7.33 10.94 1.82
C ALA A 28 8.57 11.83 2.07
N GLU A 29 9.73 11.46 1.50
CA GLU A 29 10.97 12.24 1.57
C GLU A 29 10.85 13.57 0.83
N GLU A 30 10.35 13.59 -0.40
CA GLU A 30 10.15 14.81 -1.21
C GLU A 30 9.12 15.78 -0.60
N LEU A 31 8.21 15.26 0.19
CA LEU A 31 7.17 16.06 0.86
C LEU A 31 7.59 16.59 2.23
N SER A 32 8.82 16.30 2.69
CA SER A 32 9.35 16.95 3.89
C SER A 32 9.23 18.48 3.79
N PRO A 33 8.83 19.21 4.88
CA PRO A 33 8.66 18.77 6.27
C PRO A 33 7.23 18.29 6.63
N PHE A 34 6.34 18.04 5.67
CA PHE A 34 5.02 17.49 5.99
C PHE A 34 5.15 16.07 6.55
N SER A 35 4.40 15.81 7.62
CA SER A 35 4.39 14.50 8.27
C SER A 35 3.66 13.46 7.41
N SER A 36 4.30 12.31 7.18
CA SER A 36 3.76 11.25 6.33
C SER A 36 3.59 9.94 7.11
N VAL A 37 2.46 9.28 6.90
CA VAL A 37 2.19 7.92 7.36
C VAL A 37 2.14 6.99 6.16
N ILE A 38 2.88 5.89 6.18
CA ILE A 38 2.85 4.87 5.14
C ILE A 38 2.23 3.59 5.70
N LEU A 39 1.10 3.18 5.14
CA LEU A 39 0.45 1.92 5.44
C LEU A 39 0.74 0.89 4.35
N HIS A 40 1.28 -0.24 4.75
CA HIS A 40 1.56 -1.36 3.86
C HIS A 40 0.42 -2.36 3.89
N GLN A 41 -0.22 -2.63 2.75
CA GLN A 41 -1.25 -3.66 2.63
C GLN A 41 -0.80 -5.02 3.18
N ASP A 42 0.50 -5.32 3.06
CA ASP A 42 1.08 -6.59 3.53
C ASP A 42 0.92 -6.79 5.05
N SER A 43 0.76 -5.72 5.82
CA SER A 43 0.47 -5.79 7.27
C SER A 43 -0.96 -6.24 7.57
N TYR A 44 -1.84 -6.21 6.59
CA TYR A 44 -3.26 -6.56 6.71
C TYR A 44 -3.61 -7.92 6.08
N PHE A 45 -2.63 -8.73 5.73
CA PHE A 45 -2.91 -10.10 5.31
C PHE A 45 -3.53 -10.90 6.45
N LYS A 46 -4.58 -11.67 6.13
CA LYS A 46 -5.22 -12.60 7.07
C LYS A 46 -4.23 -13.60 7.64
N ASP A 47 -4.43 -13.94 8.89
CA ASP A 47 -3.72 -15.05 9.52
C ASP A 47 -4.35 -16.39 9.11
N TRP A 48 -3.63 -17.12 8.27
CA TRP A 48 -4.01 -18.46 7.83
C TRP A 48 -3.49 -19.57 8.76
N SER A 49 -2.73 -19.24 9.81
CA SER A 49 -2.10 -20.24 10.69
C SER A 49 -3.14 -21.10 11.43
N ARG A 50 -4.35 -20.56 11.64
CA ARG A 50 -5.47 -21.24 12.31
C ARG A 50 -6.12 -22.34 11.48
N TYR A 51 -5.84 -22.38 10.17
CA TYR A 51 -6.40 -23.42 9.29
C TYR A 51 -5.52 -24.67 9.31
N PRO A 52 -6.10 -25.90 9.26
CA PRO A 52 -5.33 -27.12 9.09
C PRO A 52 -4.45 -27.08 7.84
N PRO A 53 -3.27 -27.75 7.83
CA PRO A 53 -2.33 -27.70 6.70
C PRO A 53 -2.94 -28.00 5.33
N GLU A 54 -3.80 -29.01 5.24
CA GLU A 54 -4.48 -29.44 4.03
C GLU A 54 -5.49 -28.41 3.50
N VAL A 55 -6.07 -27.61 4.39
CA VAL A 55 -6.95 -26.48 4.03
C VAL A 55 -6.10 -25.28 3.61
N ARG A 56 -5.03 -25.00 4.35
CA ARG A 56 -4.11 -23.89 4.03
C ARG A 56 -3.55 -24.02 2.62
N GLU A 57 -3.17 -25.22 2.20
CA GLU A 57 -2.63 -25.45 0.86
C GLU A 57 -3.58 -24.99 -0.26
N LYS A 58 -4.89 -25.09 -0.03
CA LYS A 58 -5.93 -24.73 -1.00
C LYS A 58 -6.34 -23.25 -0.92
N VAL A 59 -6.41 -22.68 0.28
CA VAL A 59 -7.00 -21.36 0.52
C VAL A 59 -5.99 -20.24 0.67
N VAL A 60 -4.73 -20.54 1.04
CA VAL A 60 -3.71 -19.50 1.23
C VAL A 60 -3.38 -18.84 -0.09
N THR A 61 -3.58 -17.53 -0.09
CA THR A 61 -3.25 -16.62 -1.17
C THR A 61 -2.69 -15.32 -0.58
N ALA A 62 -1.91 -14.60 -1.37
CA ALA A 62 -1.49 -13.24 -1.06
C ALA A 62 -1.89 -12.25 -2.17
N ASN A 63 -2.35 -12.76 -3.33
CA ASN A 63 -2.66 -11.93 -4.49
C ASN A 63 -4.16 -11.90 -4.84
N HIS A 64 -4.98 -12.62 -4.09
CA HIS A 64 -6.43 -12.58 -4.21
C HIS A 64 -7.02 -11.62 -3.15
N PRO A 65 -8.09 -10.86 -3.46
CA PRO A 65 -8.72 -9.93 -2.51
C PRO A 65 -9.13 -10.55 -1.16
N ASN A 66 -9.48 -11.84 -1.15
CA ASN A 66 -9.82 -12.56 0.08
C ASN A 66 -8.66 -12.70 1.08
N ALA A 67 -7.42 -12.40 0.66
CA ALA A 67 -6.26 -12.44 1.53
C ALA A 67 -6.19 -11.28 2.53
N ILE A 68 -6.94 -10.22 2.30
CA ILE A 68 -6.82 -8.96 3.03
C ILE A 68 -7.92 -8.80 4.06
N CYS A 69 -7.57 -8.27 5.23
CA CYS A 69 -8.51 -7.77 6.25
C CYS A 69 -8.93 -6.34 5.86
N TRP A 70 -9.82 -6.23 4.87
CA TRP A 70 -10.24 -4.93 4.31
C TRP A 70 -10.84 -3.98 5.33
N GLU A 71 -11.73 -4.46 6.18
CA GLU A 71 -12.38 -3.66 7.22
C GLU A 71 -11.34 -3.00 8.14
N ALA A 72 -10.31 -3.75 8.52
CA ALA A 72 -9.25 -3.25 9.36
C ALA A 72 -8.38 -2.18 8.64
N LEU A 73 -8.02 -2.41 7.37
CA LEU A 73 -7.25 -1.44 6.58
C LEU A 73 -8.07 -0.16 6.36
N ILE A 74 -9.32 -0.28 5.96
CA ILE A 74 -10.21 0.86 5.72
C ILE A 74 -10.43 1.65 7.02
N GLY A 75 -10.76 0.96 8.13
CA GLY A 75 -10.97 1.61 9.42
C GLY A 75 -9.73 2.38 9.92
N HIS A 76 -8.52 1.86 9.70
CA HIS A 76 -7.29 2.58 10.03
C HIS A 76 -7.10 3.85 9.19
N ILE A 77 -7.43 3.80 7.90
CA ILE A 77 -7.34 4.98 7.03
C ILE A 77 -8.37 6.03 7.47
N GLU A 78 -9.61 5.61 7.75
CA GLU A 78 -10.66 6.50 8.23
C GLU A 78 -10.28 7.18 9.54
N GLN A 79 -9.70 6.43 10.50
CA GLN A 79 -9.19 6.99 11.76
C GLN A 79 -8.09 8.01 11.51
N LEU A 80 -7.08 7.70 10.69
CA LEU A 80 -6.00 8.64 10.35
C LEU A 80 -6.52 9.88 9.64
N VAL A 81 -7.50 9.73 8.75
CA VAL A 81 -8.18 10.85 8.07
C VAL A 81 -8.97 11.71 9.05
N ALA A 82 -9.55 11.10 10.09
CA ALA A 82 -10.21 11.78 11.20
C ALA A 82 -9.22 12.31 12.26
N ARG A 83 -7.93 12.33 11.97
CA ARG A 83 -6.86 12.76 12.90
C ARG A 83 -6.78 11.93 14.19
N GLN A 84 -7.24 10.69 14.15
CA GLN A 84 -7.14 9.75 15.27
C GLN A 84 -5.94 8.81 15.08
N PRO A 85 -5.21 8.48 16.16
CA PRO A 85 -4.13 7.51 16.10
C PRO A 85 -4.69 6.10 15.87
N ILE A 86 -3.86 5.25 15.28
CA ILE A 86 -4.16 3.83 15.09
C ILE A 86 -3.14 2.96 15.81
N GLU A 87 -3.53 1.74 16.17
CA GLU A 87 -2.65 0.74 16.76
C GLU A 87 -2.37 -0.38 15.74
N THR A 88 -1.10 -0.70 15.54
CA THR A 88 -0.65 -1.78 14.64
C THR A 88 0.37 -2.67 15.37
N PRO A 89 0.46 -3.98 15.07
CA PRO A 89 -0.37 -4.76 14.15
C PRO A 89 -1.75 -5.12 14.74
N ILE A 90 -2.67 -5.49 13.87
CA ILE A 90 -4.04 -5.86 14.26
C ILE A 90 -4.13 -7.36 14.54
N SER A 91 -4.91 -7.73 15.55
CA SER A 91 -5.29 -9.12 15.81
C SER A 91 -6.00 -9.75 14.61
N GLY A 92 -5.72 -11.03 14.32
CA GLY A 92 -6.28 -11.74 13.17
C GLY A 92 -5.52 -11.52 11.86
N THR A 93 -4.54 -10.64 11.85
CA THR A 93 -3.59 -10.51 10.73
C THR A 93 -2.37 -11.37 10.94
N ARG A 94 -1.68 -11.68 9.84
CA ARG A 94 -0.39 -12.40 9.89
C ARG A 94 0.68 -11.61 10.64
N ALA A 95 0.66 -10.30 10.58
CA ALA A 95 1.55 -9.43 11.36
C ALA A 95 1.30 -9.57 12.86
N GLY A 96 0.01 -9.50 13.28
CA GLY A 96 -0.37 -9.73 14.68
C GLY A 96 -0.03 -11.13 15.17
N ALA A 97 -0.20 -12.15 14.33
CA ALA A 97 0.12 -13.54 14.68
C ALA A 97 1.62 -13.81 14.89
N ARG A 98 2.50 -13.00 14.30
CA ARG A 98 3.96 -13.06 14.53
C ARG A 98 4.40 -12.51 15.89
N GLY A 99 3.50 -11.82 16.60
CA GLY A 99 3.81 -11.23 17.89
C GLY A 99 4.65 -9.94 17.79
N ASP A 100 4.56 -9.23 16.67
CA ASP A 100 5.19 -7.91 16.51
C ASP A 100 4.67 -6.99 17.63
N GLN A 101 5.55 -6.18 18.23
CA GLN A 101 5.16 -5.28 19.32
C GLN A 101 4.15 -4.25 18.82
N PRO A 102 3.05 -4.02 19.58
CA PRO A 102 2.09 -2.97 19.24
C PRO A 102 2.75 -1.59 19.17
N ALA A 103 2.42 -0.83 18.15
CA ALA A 103 2.89 0.53 17.98
C ALA A 103 1.71 1.45 17.66
N ILE A 104 1.71 2.63 18.29
CA ILE A 104 0.72 3.67 17.99
C ILE A 104 1.28 4.54 16.86
N VAL A 105 0.53 4.60 15.77
CA VAL A 105 0.85 5.45 14.62
C VAL A 105 -0.01 6.71 14.72
N GLN A 106 0.67 7.86 14.85
CA GLN A 106 0.01 9.17 14.90
C GLN A 106 -0.41 9.62 13.48
N PRO A 107 -1.53 10.36 13.35
CA PRO A 107 -1.93 10.91 12.06
C PRO A 107 -0.92 11.95 11.55
N GLY A 108 -0.69 11.93 10.24
CA GLY A 108 0.18 12.87 9.55
C GLY A 108 -0.59 13.81 8.61
N ASP A 109 0.12 14.65 7.88
CA ASP A 109 -0.44 15.51 6.82
C ASP A 109 -0.74 14.71 5.55
N LEU A 110 -0.06 13.58 5.40
CA LEU A 110 -0.15 12.67 4.27
C LEU A 110 -0.33 11.24 4.77
N VAL A 111 -1.29 10.51 4.21
CA VAL A 111 -1.47 9.08 4.40
C VAL A 111 -1.25 8.37 3.07
N ILE A 112 -0.17 7.62 2.95
CA ILE A 112 0.13 6.80 1.78
C ILE A 112 -0.25 5.36 2.10
N VAL A 113 -1.05 4.75 1.23
CA VAL A 113 -1.41 3.33 1.32
C VAL A 113 -0.86 2.61 0.11
N GLU A 114 0.02 1.64 0.31
CA GLU A 114 0.62 0.91 -0.79
C GLU A 114 0.36 -0.59 -0.72
N GLY A 115 0.14 -1.18 -1.90
CA GLY A 115 -0.07 -2.61 -2.05
C GLY A 115 -0.57 -2.96 -3.44
N HIS A 116 -0.60 -4.24 -3.75
CA HIS A 116 -0.96 -4.69 -5.09
C HIS A 116 -2.47 -4.69 -5.38
N LEU A 117 -3.33 -4.58 -4.34
CA LEU A 117 -4.79 -4.57 -4.46
C LEU A 117 -5.45 -3.28 -3.94
N ILE A 118 -4.68 -2.22 -3.66
CA ILE A 118 -5.21 -0.99 -3.04
C ILE A 118 -6.34 -0.37 -3.87
N LEU A 119 -6.19 -0.33 -5.19
CA LEU A 119 -7.21 0.23 -6.06
C LEU A 119 -8.30 -0.79 -6.48
N TRP A 120 -8.20 -2.04 -6.05
CA TRP A 120 -9.24 -3.04 -6.32
C TRP A 120 -10.49 -2.81 -5.47
N ASN A 121 -10.34 -2.52 -4.19
CA ASN A 121 -11.47 -2.29 -3.28
C ASN A 121 -12.07 -0.90 -3.49
N GLU A 122 -13.35 -0.84 -3.83
CA GLU A 122 -14.03 0.41 -4.17
C GLU A 122 -14.13 1.37 -2.97
N THR A 123 -14.48 0.87 -1.80
CA THR A 123 -14.58 1.69 -0.58
C THR A 123 -13.23 2.32 -0.26
N LEU A 124 -12.16 1.54 -0.31
CA LEU A 124 -10.80 2.03 -0.10
C LEU A 124 -10.40 3.06 -1.18
N ARG A 125 -10.70 2.77 -2.43
CA ARG A 125 -10.41 3.64 -3.58
C ARG A 125 -11.07 5.01 -3.45
N ASN A 126 -12.30 5.06 -2.91
CA ASN A 126 -13.04 6.29 -2.69
C ASN A 126 -12.49 7.16 -1.53
N LEU A 127 -11.65 6.59 -0.68
CA LEU A 127 -10.92 7.34 0.35
C LEU A 127 -9.64 8.01 -0.18
N MET A 128 -9.20 7.67 -1.40
CA MET A 128 -7.94 8.15 -1.97
C MET A 128 -8.13 9.44 -2.77
N ASP A 129 -7.38 10.49 -2.41
CA ASP A 129 -7.34 11.76 -3.15
C ASP A 129 -6.49 11.65 -4.42
N VAL A 130 -5.47 10.80 -4.40
CA VAL A 130 -4.56 10.53 -5.52
C VAL A 130 -4.35 9.03 -5.63
N LYS A 131 -4.53 8.50 -6.83
CA LYS A 131 -4.42 7.07 -7.15
C LYS A 131 -3.33 6.83 -8.17
N LEU A 132 -2.31 6.09 -7.78
CA LEU A 132 -1.13 5.79 -8.59
C LEU A 132 -1.08 4.30 -8.93
N PHE A 133 -0.78 3.99 -10.18
CA PHE A 133 -0.45 2.63 -10.61
C PHE A 133 1.01 2.57 -11.05
N VAL A 134 1.81 1.75 -10.38
CA VAL A 134 3.22 1.54 -10.73
C VAL A 134 3.33 0.41 -11.74
N ASP A 135 3.64 0.77 -12.98
CA ASP A 135 3.70 -0.15 -14.11
C ASP A 135 5.13 -0.56 -14.42
N VAL A 136 5.38 -1.85 -14.37
CA VAL A 136 6.67 -2.47 -14.67
C VAL A 136 6.42 -3.73 -15.48
N ASP A 137 7.26 -3.95 -16.47
CA ASP A 137 7.22 -5.16 -17.30
C ASP A 137 7.13 -6.43 -16.43
N PRO A 138 6.25 -7.38 -16.76
CA PRO A 138 6.09 -8.61 -16.00
C PRO A 138 7.37 -9.44 -15.83
N HIS A 139 8.22 -9.51 -16.86
CA HIS A 139 9.48 -10.26 -16.81
C HIS A 139 10.46 -9.60 -15.84
N GLU A 140 10.56 -8.28 -15.88
CA GLU A 140 11.39 -7.50 -14.95
C GLU A 140 10.91 -7.69 -13.50
N ARG A 141 9.60 -7.69 -13.25
CA ARG A 141 9.05 -7.95 -11.91
C ARG A 141 9.36 -9.35 -11.40
N VAL A 142 9.33 -10.37 -12.27
CA VAL A 142 9.73 -11.75 -11.91
C VAL A 142 11.19 -11.78 -11.47
N LEU A 143 12.09 -11.18 -12.27
CA LEU A 143 13.53 -11.14 -11.95
C LEU A 143 13.80 -10.44 -10.63
N ARG A 144 13.23 -9.24 -10.41
CA ARG A 144 13.36 -8.50 -9.14
C ARG A 144 12.83 -9.29 -7.96
N ARG A 145 11.71 -9.98 -8.14
CA ARG A 145 11.11 -10.80 -7.09
C ARG A 145 11.99 -11.99 -6.72
N LEU A 146 12.53 -12.70 -7.71
CA LEU A 146 13.41 -13.84 -7.46
C LEU A 146 14.73 -13.39 -6.79
N LEU A 147 15.33 -12.29 -7.24
CA LEU A 147 16.51 -11.73 -6.60
C LEU A 147 16.25 -11.40 -5.14
N ARG A 148 15.12 -10.77 -4.82
CA ARG A 148 14.74 -10.44 -3.45
C ARG A 148 14.41 -11.68 -2.63
N ASP A 149 13.51 -12.55 -3.12
CA ASP A 149 12.95 -13.63 -2.32
C ASP A 149 13.96 -14.80 -2.14
N VAL A 150 14.81 -15.04 -3.13
CA VAL A 150 15.84 -16.09 -3.11
C VAL A 150 17.21 -15.52 -2.73
N GLY A 151 17.66 -14.46 -3.43
CA GLY A 151 19.00 -13.89 -3.24
C GLY A 151 19.16 -13.18 -1.90
N GLU A 152 18.24 -12.27 -1.56
CA GLU A 152 18.37 -11.44 -0.35
C GLU A 152 17.80 -12.13 0.90
N ARG A 153 16.70 -12.86 0.75
CA ARG A 153 15.97 -13.50 1.87
C ARG A 153 16.31 -14.96 2.09
N GLY A 154 17.14 -15.55 1.21
CA GLY A 154 17.57 -16.94 1.30
C GLY A 154 16.45 -17.96 1.07
N GLY A 155 15.39 -17.58 0.33
CA GLY A 155 14.28 -18.47 0.04
C GLY A 155 14.63 -19.56 -0.98
N ASP A 156 13.85 -20.65 -0.97
CA ASP A 156 14.00 -21.72 -1.95
C ASP A 156 13.44 -21.33 -3.32
N LEU A 157 14.24 -21.48 -4.36
CA LEU A 157 13.86 -21.11 -5.75
C LEU A 157 12.65 -21.89 -6.26
N GLN A 158 12.58 -23.20 -6.00
CA GLN A 158 11.49 -24.01 -6.50
C GLN A 158 10.16 -23.63 -5.86
N ARG A 159 10.18 -23.35 -4.56
CA ARG A 159 9.03 -22.84 -3.83
C ARG A 159 8.61 -21.46 -4.31
N ALA A 160 9.56 -20.54 -4.55
CA ALA A 160 9.27 -19.23 -5.07
C ALA A 160 8.61 -19.26 -6.45
N VAL A 161 9.11 -20.11 -7.35
CA VAL A 161 8.54 -20.33 -8.70
C VAL A 161 7.16 -20.99 -8.62
N ALA A 162 7.00 -22.04 -7.79
CA ALA A 162 5.72 -22.70 -7.59
C ALA A 162 4.64 -21.73 -7.08
N TRP A 163 4.99 -20.92 -6.09
CA TRP A 163 4.10 -19.88 -5.55
C TRP A 163 3.74 -18.84 -6.62
N TYR A 164 4.73 -18.38 -7.40
CA TYR A 164 4.50 -17.39 -8.44
C TYR A 164 3.50 -17.89 -9.48
N ARG A 165 3.65 -19.16 -9.91
CA ARG A 165 2.73 -19.80 -10.86
C ARG A 165 1.34 -20.03 -10.28
N LYS A 166 1.26 -20.45 -9.01
CA LYS A 166 -0.01 -20.79 -8.35
C LYS A 166 -0.82 -19.53 -8.00
N ASP A 167 -0.17 -18.47 -7.52
CA ASP A 167 -0.88 -17.36 -6.87
C ASP A 167 -0.67 -16.00 -7.56
N VAL A 168 0.55 -15.69 -8.04
CA VAL A 168 0.80 -14.34 -8.59
C VAL A 168 0.27 -14.20 -10.00
N ILE A 169 0.62 -15.11 -10.90
CA ILE A 169 0.22 -15.02 -12.33
C ILE A 169 -1.30 -14.97 -12.48
N PRO A 170 -2.09 -15.95 -11.95
CA PRO A 170 -3.53 -15.96 -12.19
C PRO A 170 -4.25 -14.77 -11.54
N ASN A 171 -3.80 -14.32 -10.38
CA ASN A 171 -4.47 -13.24 -9.66
C ASN A 171 -4.07 -11.84 -10.17
N PHE A 172 -2.87 -11.68 -10.75
CA PHE A 172 -2.42 -10.39 -11.27
C PHE A 172 -3.33 -9.87 -12.38
N SER A 173 -3.58 -10.69 -13.40
CA SER A 173 -4.42 -10.32 -14.55
C SER A 173 -5.89 -10.08 -14.19
N VAL A 174 -6.38 -10.72 -13.13
CA VAL A 174 -7.78 -10.60 -12.70
C VAL A 174 -8.00 -9.45 -11.72
N TYR A 175 -7.09 -9.23 -10.78
CA TYR A 175 -7.33 -8.31 -9.67
C TYR A 175 -6.41 -7.09 -9.64
N THR A 176 -5.15 -7.21 -10.06
CA THR A 176 -4.21 -6.10 -9.97
C THR A 176 -4.13 -5.28 -11.26
N GLU A 177 -3.94 -5.94 -12.40
CA GLU A 177 -3.77 -5.25 -13.69
C GLU A 177 -4.98 -4.40 -14.08
N PRO A 178 -6.24 -4.86 -13.91
CA PRO A 178 -7.40 -4.04 -14.22
C PRO A 178 -7.52 -2.77 -13.37
N CYS A 179 -6.80 -2.69 -12.24
CA CYS A 179 -6.79 -1.50 -11.41
C CYS A 179 -6.15 -0.28 -12.09
N LYS A 180 -5.42 -0.47 -13.19
CA LYS A 180 -4.91 0.64 -14.03
C LYS A 180 -6.01 1.62 -14.43
N GLN A 181 -7.23 1.13 -14.70
CA GLN A 181 -8.36 1.96 -15.10
C GLN A 181 -8.83 2.95 -14.02
N TYR A 182 -8.49 2.68 -12.75
CA TYR A 182 -8.88 3.53 -11.62
C TYR A 182 -7.76 4.49 -11.19
N ALA A 183 -6.58 4.39 -11.77
CA ALA A 183 -5.46 5.23 -11.43
C ALA A 183 -5.59 6.62 -12.08
N ASP A 184 -5.29 7.66 -11.31
CA ASP A 184 -5.16 9.03 -11.85
C ASP A 184 -3.86 9.17 -12.66
N LEU A 185 -2.81 8.41 -12.27
CA LEU A 185 -1.52 8.39 -12.96
C LEU A 185 -0.96 6.95 -13.03
N ILE A 186 -0.44 6.58 -14.21
CA ILE A 186 0.31 5.34 -14.43
C ILE A 186 1.78 5.70 -14.51
N LEU A 187 2.59 5.11 -13.62
CA LEU A 187 4.01 5.41 -13.49
C LEU A 187 4.84 4.27 -14.04
N PRO A 188 5.56 4.46 -15.15
CA PRO A 188 6.60 3.53 -15.54
C PRO A 188 7.75 3.63 -14.53
N PHE A 189 8.05 2.52 -13.85
CA PHE A 189 9.07 2.51 -12.81
C PHE A 189 10.32 1.76 -13.28
N GLN A 190 11.18 2.48 -13.98
CA GLN A 190 12.56 2.09 -14.26
C GLN A 190 13.48 3.04 -13.50
N GLN A 191 14.46 2.52 -12.77
CA GLN A 191 15.48 3.31 -12.05
C GLN A 191 14.91 4.41 -11.11
N GLY A 192 13.78 4.14 -10.44
CA GLY A 192 13.21 5.04 -9.42
C GLY A 192 12.35 6.19 -9.94
N ASN A 193 12.42 6.53 -11.22
CA ASN A 193 11.69 7.65 -11.87
C ASN A 193 11.60 8.94 -11.02
N PRO A 194 12.72 9.57 -10.65
CA PRO A 194 12.74 10.71 -9.73
C PRO A 194 12.00 11.94 -10.27
N VAL A 195 11.90 12.06 -11.60
CA VAL A 195 11.16 13.15 -12.24
C VAL A 195 9.68 13.04 -11.93
N ALA A 196 9.10 11.86 -12.14
CA ALA A 196 7.69 11.62 -11.84
C ALA A 196 7.40 11.79 -10.34
N VAL A 197 8.27 11.29 -9.48
CA VAL A 197 8.13 11.44 -8.01
C VAL A 197 8.05 12.93 -7.64
N ARG A 198 8.98 13.79 -8.14
CA ARG A 198 8.96 15.23 -7.86
C ARG A 198 7.70 15.93 -8.40
N MET A 199 7.25 15.58 -9.60
CA MET A 199 6.02 16.16 -10.16
C MET A 199 4.79 15.81 -9.33
N ILE A 200 4.67 14.56 -8.90
CA ILE A 200 3.57 14.10 -8.06
C ILE A 200 3.64 14.76 -6.67
N ALA A 201 4.84 14.81 -6.08
CA ALA A 201 5.04 15.47 -4.80
C ALA A 201 4.66 16.97 -4.84
N ALA A 202 4.95 17.67 -5.93
CA ALA A 202 4.52 19.06 -6.10
C ALA A 202 2.98 19.21 -6.09
N GLY A 203 2.25 18.35 -6.80
CA GLY A 203 0.78 18.37 -6.78
C GLY A 203 0.18 17.98 -5.43
N ILE A 204 0.78 17.03 -4.73
CA ILE A 204 0.37 16.66 -3.37
C ILE A 204 0.63 17.81 -2.39
N ARG A 205 1.79 18.48 -2.49
CA ARG A 205 2.15 19.63 -1.65
C ARG A 205 1.13 20.75 -1.80
N GLU A 206 0.74 21.07 -3.01
CA GLU A 206 -0.28 22.07 -3.29
C GLU A 206 -1.62 21.73 -2.61
N ARG A 207 -2.04 20.46 -2.68
CA ARG A 207 -3.27 20.00 -2.00
C ARG A 207 -3.19 20.11 -0.48
N ILE A 208 -2.04 19.77 0.12
CA ILE A 208 -1.85 19.91 1.57
C ILE A 208 -1.94 21.38 1.98
N VAL A 209 -1.25 22.27 1.29
CA VAL A 209 -1.27 23.71 1.57
C VAL A 209 -2.67 24.29 1.41
N SER A 210 -3.35 23.99 0.29
CA SER A 210 -4.70 24.49 0.03
C SER A 210 -5.71 24.04 1.11
N ARG A 211 -5.60 22.81 1.63
CA ARG A 211 -6.47 22.35 2.73
C ARG A 211 -6.23 23.12 4.02
N ARG A 212 -4.97 23.39 4.35
CA ARG A 212 -4.61 24.20 5.53
C ARG A 212 -5.11 25.63 5.43
N ASP A 213 -5.01 26.24 4.24
CA ASP A 213 -5.48 27.61 4.01
C ASP A 213 -7.00 27.76 4.14
N VAL A 214 -7.74 26.76 3.68
CA VAL A 214 -9.22 26.75 3.82
C VAL A 214 -9.62 26.66 5.29
N GLU A 215 -9.01 25.79 6.09
CA GLU A 215 -9.30 25.69 7.52
C GLU A 215 -8.97 26.97 8.27
N ASN A 216 -7.79 27.57 8.04
CA ASN A 216 -7.41 28.82 8.67
C ASN A 216 -8.38 29.99 8.37
N ARG A 217 -9.11 29.92 7.25
CA ARG A 217 -10.16 30.91 6.90
C ARG A 217 -11.49 30.67 7.58
N ILE A 218 -11.77 29.44 7.98
CA ILE A 218 -13.03 29.07 8.65
C ILE A 218 -12.93 29.37 10.16
N ASP A 219 -11.73 29.24 10.72
CA ASP A 219 -11.46 29.47 12.15
C ASP A 219 -11.24 30.95 12.52
N ASN A 220 -11.17 31.85 11.53
CA ASN A 220 -11.08 33.32 11.69
C ASN A 220 -12.39 33.99 11.32
#